data_6bc64cd9bbf4be9be0f0615ec08044b7
#
_entry.id   6bc64cd9bbf4be9be0f0615ec08044b7
#
_cell.length_a   1.000
_cell.length_b   1.000
_cell.length_c   1.000
_cell.angle_alpha   90.00
_cell.angle_beta   90.00
_cell.angle_gamma   90.00
#
_symmetry.space_group_name_H-M   'P 1'
#
loop_
_entity.id
_entity.type
_entity.pdbx_description
1 polymer ?
#
loop_
_entity_poly.entity_id
_entity_poly.type
_entity_poly.pdbx_seq_one_letter_code
_entity_poly.pdbx_strand_id
1 'polypeptide(L)'
;MSEEVLTDLAPLAENRSIALNCAGDALVIGSDTLLYRLLFNLAENAIRYSRSGSTVNVSISDSDSHVLLRVKDEGPGIPKQYRESIFQPFFRLDKSRSRAYGGAGLGLALVWEIAALHGGTVEVETSSENGTTMLVSLPKRSAALTEQ
;
A
#
# COMPACT_ATOMS: atom_id res chain seq x y z
N MET A 1 -9.37 7.49 9.23
CA MET A 1 -8.45 6.33 9.08
C MET A 1 -7.13 6.70 8.43
N SER A 2 -7.14 7.29 7.26
CA SER A 2 -5.88 7.68 6.59
C SER A 2 -5.05 8.65 7.43
N GLU A 3 -5.68 9.58 8.12
CA GLU A 3 -4.98 10.49 9.02
C GLU A 3 -4.26 9.77 10.15
N GLU A 4 -4.89 8.74 10.71
CA GLU A 4 -4.27 7.92 11.76
C GLU A 4 -3.04 7.19 11.25
N VAL A 5 -3.13 6.63 10.05
CA VAL A 5 -2.00 5.93 9.43
C VAL A 5 -0.84 6.89 9.19
N LEU A 6 -1.11 8.07 8.65
CA LEU A 6 -0.06 9.05 8.39
C LEU A 6 0.57 9.55 9.70
N THR A 7 -0.23 9.76 10.73
CA THR A 7 0.27 10.14 12.05
C THR A 7 1.18 9.06 12.62
N ASP A 8 0.77 7.81 12.53
CA ASP A 8 1.55 6.69 13.07
C ASP A 8 2.84 6.44 12.28
N LEU A 9 2.86 6.79 11.00
CA LEU A 9 4.05 6.63 10.16
C LEU A 9 4.95 7.86 10.11
N ALA A 10 4.51 8.99 10.67
CA ALA A 10 5.29 10.22 10.63
C ALA A 10 6.72 10.07 11.18
N PRO A 11 6.95 9.37 12.31
CA PRO A 11 8.31 9.19 12.80
C PRO A 11 9.21 8.44 11.83
N LEU A 12 8.70 7.40 11.17
CA LEU A 12 9.47 6.65 10.18
C LEU A 12 9.78 7.53 8.97
N ALA A 13 8.79 8.27 8.48
CA ALA A 13 8.97 9.15 7.33
C ALA A 13 9.99 10.25 7.64
N GLU A 14 9.90 10.88 8.80
CA GLU A 14 10.87 11.91 9.22
C GLU A 14 12.28 11.35 9.31
N ASN A 15 12.43 10.15 9.89
CA ASN A 15 13.72 9.51 10.02
C ASN A 15 14.37 9.22 8.66
N ARG A 16 13.57 9.03 7.64
CA ARG A 16 14.05 8.76 6.28
C ARG A 16 13.98 9.97 5.35
N SER A 17 13.60 11.13 5.88
CA SER A 17 13.44 12.37 5.12
C SER A 17 12.42 12.26 3.99
N ILE A 18 11.32 11.56 4.26
CA ILE A 18 10.22 11.35 3.30
C ILE A 18 9.03 12.22 3.70
N ALA A 19 8.49 12.95 2.74
CA ALA A 19 7.23 13.68 2.94
C ALA A 19 6.06 12.73 2.67
N LEU A 20 5.05 12.78 3.53
CA LEU A 20 3.81 12.00 3.36
C LEU A 20 2.67 12.92 3.01
N ASN A 21 2.00 12.66 1.88
CA ASN A 21 0.82 13.41 1.47
C ASN A 21 -0.36 12.46 1.29
N CYS A 22 -1.54 12.92 1.66
CA CYS A 22 -2.77 12.17 1.45
C CYS A 22 -3.83 13.09 0.87
N ALA A 23 -4.53 12.62 -0.14
CA ALA A 23 -5.62 13.36 -0.78
C ALA A 23 -6.84 12.44 -0.97
N GLY A 24 -8.02 13.01 -0.76
CA GLY A 24 -9.28 12.32 -0.95
C GLY A 24 -9.72 11.47 0.23
N ASP A 25 -10.95 11.04 0.18
CA ASP A 25 -11.51 10.06 1.10
C ASP A 25 -12.66 9.33 0.42
N ALA A 26 -13.08 8.23 1.01
CA ALA A 26 -14.21 7.46 0.54
C ALA A 26 -14.67 6.52 1.65
N LEU A 27 -15.90 6.02 1.51
CA LEU A 27 -16.45 5.07 2.47
C LEU A 27 -16.54 3.69 1.84
N VAL A 28 -16.06 2.70 2.58
CA VAL A 28 -16.17 1.29 2.18
C VAL A 28 -16.67 0.49 3.38
N ILE A 29 -17.48 -0.51 3.11
CA ILE A 29 -17.96 -1.41 4.17
C ILE A 29 -16.90 -2.47 4.40
N GLY A 30 -16.37 -2.53 5.62
CA GLY A 30 -15.33 -3.49 5.94
C GLY A 30 -14.85 -3.34 7.37
N SER A 31 -13.78 -4.05 7.69
CA SER A 31 -13.17 -4.01 9.01
C SER A 31 -12.23 -2.80 9.13
N ASP A 32 -12.52 -1.90 10.06
CA ASP A 32 -11.64 -0.75 10.31
C ASP A 32 -10.23 -1.19 10.65
N THR A 33 -10.08 -2.22 11.47
CA THR A 33 -8.78 -2.74 11.87
C THR A 33 -7.99 -3.28 10.68
N LEU A 34 -8.64 -4.06 9.82
CA LEU A 34 -7.98 -4.64 8.66
C LEU A 34 -7.66 -3.59 7.61
N LEU A 35 -8.58 -2.66 7.37
CA LEU A 35 -8.34 -1.59 6.40
C LEU A 35 -7.23 -0.64 6.87
N TYR A 36 -7.14 -0.38 8.18
CA TYR A 36 -6.02 0.35 8.75
C TYR A 36 -4.71 -0.37 8.45
N ARG A 37 -4.66 -1.68 8.68
CA ARG A 37 -3.45 -2.48 8.43
C ARG A 37 -3.07 -2.50 6.95
N LEU A 38 -4.06 -2.58 6.09
CA LEU A 38 -3.80 -2.54 4.65
C LEU A 38 -3.11 -1.24 4.26
N LEU A 39 -3.68 -0.11 4.65
CA LEU A 39 -3.11 1.19 4.32
C LEU A 39 -1.76 1.41 5.01
N PHE A 40 -1.65 1.03 6.27
CA PHE A 40 -0.40 1.15 7.02
C PHE A 40 0.72 0.38 6.32
N ASN A 41 0.48 -0.88 5.94
CA ASN A 41 1.50 -1.71 5.30
C ASN A 41 1.90 -1.18 3.93
N LEU A 42 0.94 -0.70 3.15
CA LEU A 42 1.25 -0.10 1.85
C LEU A 42 2.10 1.16 2.00
N ALA A 43 1.70 2.04 2.89
CA ALA A 43 2.40 3.31 3.09
C ALA A 43 3.79 3.08 3.73
N GLU A 44 3.88 2.17 4.69
CA GLU A 44 5.17 1.82 5.29
C GLU A 44 6.13 1.27 4.24
N ASN A 45 5.65 0.36 3.39
CA ASN A 45 6.44 -0.19 2.30
C ASN A 45 6.94 0.90 1.36
N ALA A 46 6.06 1.84 1.00
CA ALA A 46 6.42 2.95 0.13
C ALA A 46 7.50 3.84 0.75
N ILE A 47 7.39 4.14 2.04
CA ILE A 47 8.38 4.94 2.75
C ILE A 47 9.74 4.24 2.77
N ARG A 48 9.75 2.94 3.05
CA ARG A 48 11.00 2.18 3.16
C ARG A 48 11.76 2.09 1.85
N TYR A 49 11.06 2.06 0.71
CA TYR A 49 11.68 1.93 -0.60
C TYR A 49 11.86 3.24 -1.35
N SER A 50 11.29 4.34 -0.87
CA SER A 50 11.49 5.65 -1.48
C SER A 50 12.88 6.21 -1.19
N ARG A 51 13.36 7.03 -2.11
CA ARG A 51 14.63 7.73 -1.93
C ARG A 51 14.48 8.81 -0.86
N SER A 52 15.55 9.00 -0.08
CA SER A 52 15.60 10.08 0.90
C SER A 52 15.33 11.43 0.21
N GLY A 53 14.52 12.27 0.83
CA GLY A 53 14.16 13.58 0.29
C GLY A 53 12.98 13.55 -0.68
N SER A 54 12.39 12.39 -0.93
CA SER A 54 11.27 12.25 -1.86
C SER A 54 9.92 12.30 -1.12
N THR A 55 8.85 12.07 -1.86
CA THR A 55 7.48 12.14 -1.35
C THR A 55 6.74 10.84 -1.61
N VAL A 56 6.00 10.37 -0.63
CA VAL A 56 5.02 9.30 -0.78
C VAL A 56 3.63 9.93 -0.82
N ASN A 57 2.89 9.64 -1.87
CA ASN A 57 1.54 10.18 -2.06
C ASN A 57 0.50 9.07 -1.92
N VAL A 58 -0.43 9.27 -1.01
CA VAL A 58 -1.59 8.41 -0.83
C VAL A 58 -2.79 9.14 -1.42
N SER A 59 -3.50 8.52 -2.35
CA SER A 59 -4.71 9.11 -2.89
C SER A 59 -5.86 8.13 -2.80
N ILE A 60 -7.02 8.65 -2.42
CA ILE A 60 -8.24 7.87 -2.29
C ILE A 60 -9.29 8.52 -3.19
N SER A 61 -9.83 7.73 -4.10
CA SER A 61 -10.90 8.18 -4.98
C SER A 61 -11.99 7.14 -5.03
N ASP A 62 -13.16 7.51 -5.47
CA ASP A 62 -14.20 6.54 -5.64
C ASP A 62 -14.79 6.59 -7.05
N SER A 63 -15.20 5.44 -7.52
CA SER A 63 -16.02 5.28 -8.70
C SER A 63 -17.41 4.88 -8.25
N ASP A 64 -18.29 4.58 -9.18
CA ASP A 64 -19.67 4.19 -8.84
C ASP A 64 -19.72 2.94 -7.96
N SER A 65 -18.81 1.99 -8.17
CA SER A 65 -18.85 0.68 -7.53
C SER A 65 -17.66 0.38 -6.62
N HIS A 66 -16.57 1.13 -6.73
CA HIS A 66 -15.31 0.81 -6.05
C HIS A 66 -14.67 2.03 -5.40
N VAL A 67 -13.93 1.79 -4.33
CA VAL A 67 -12.98 2.75 -3.77
C VAL A 67 -11.61 2.37 -4.31
N LEU A 68 -10.89 3.36 -4.82
CA LEU A 68 -9.56 3.18 -5.38
C LEU A 68 -8.54 3.87 -4.47
N LEU A 69 -7.62 3.09 -3.95
CA LEU A 69 -6.54 3.58 -3.10
C LEU A 69 -5.23 3.42 -3.86
N ARG A 70 -4.54 4.53 -4.07
CA ARG A 70 -3.22 4.50 -4.70
C ARG A 70 -2.17 4.99 -3.72
N VAL A 71 -1.07 4.26 -3.65
CA VAL A 71 0.11 4.68 -2.88
C VAL A 71 1.27 4.75 -3.85
N LYS A 72 1.75 5.97 -4.09
CA LYS A 72 2.84 6.23 -5.03
C LYS A 72 4.11 6.57 -4.28
N ASP A 73 5.16 5.81 -4.56
CA ASP A 73 6.49 6.05 -4.01
C ASP A 73 7.45 6.55 -5.10
N GLU A 74 8.62 7.00 -4.68
CA GLU A 74 9.70 7.42 -5.57
C GLU A 74 10.92 6.52 -5.36
N GLY A 75 10.68 5.23 -5.32
CA GLY A 75 11.71 4.21 -5.19
C GLY A 75 12.25 3.75 -6.55
N PRO A 76 13.05 2.67 -6.53
CA PRO A 76 13.72 2.19 -7.75
C PRO A 76 12.82 1.46 -8.73
N GLY A 77 11.58 1.22 -8.38
CA GLY A 77 10.66 0.45 -9.21
C GLY A 77 10.79 -1.05 -8.99
N ILE A 78 9.90 -1.79 -9.63
CA ILE A 78 9.81 -3.24 -9.50
C ILE A 78 9.92 -3.84 -10.90
N PRO A 79 10.90 -4.73 -11.13
CA PRO A 79 11.01 -5.42 -12.42
C PRO A 79 9.70 -6.12 -12.77
N LYS A 80 9.34 -6.06 -14.04
CA LYS A 80 8.06 -6.56 -14.52
C LYS A 80 7.80 -8.01 -14.13
N GLN A 81 8.84 -8.85 -14.15
CA GLN A 81 8.72 -10.26 -13.81
C GLN A 81 8.40 -10.52 -12.34
N TYR A 82 8.58 -9.53 -11.46
CA TYR A 82 8.34 -9.70 -10.02
C TYR A 82 7.07 -9.02 -9.53
N ARG A 83 6.31 -8.34 -10.38
CA ARG A 83 5.15 -7.55 -9.95
C ARG A 83 4.03 -8.37 -9.34
N GLU A 84 3.93 -9.64 -9.66
CA GLU A 84 2.99 -10.54 -9.01
C GLU A 84 3.62 -11.21 -7.79
N SER A 85 4.89 -11.56 -7.89
CA SER A 85 5.60 -12.29 -6.84
C SER A 85 5.77 -11.49 -5.55
N ILE A 86 5.79 -10.16 -5.63
CA ILE A 86 5.99 -9.30 -4.45
C ILE A 86 4.88 -9.45 -3.40
N PHE A 87 3.72 -9.98 -3.78
CA PHE A 87 2.62 -10.21 -2.85
C PHE A 87 2.67 -11.59 -2.18
N GLN A 88 3.66 -12.40 -2.51
CA GLN A 88 3.85 -13.69 -1.87
C GLN A 88 4.59 -13.52 -0.54
N PRO A 89 4.23 -14.32 0.50
CA PRO A 89 4.91 -14.23 1.79
C PRO A 89 6.42 -14.46 1.65
N PHE A 90 7.19 -13.65 2.36
CA PHE A 90 8.65 -13.72 2.43
C PHE A 90 9.39 -13.42 1.12
N PHE A 91 8.67 -12.98 0.09
CA PHE A 91 9.33 -12.57 -1.15
C PHE A 91 10.13 -11.28 -0.94
N ARG A 92 11.35 -11.25 -1.46
CA ARG A 92 12.23 -10.08 -1.42
C ARG A 92 12.94 -9.93 -2.75
N LEU A 93 12.93 -8.71 -3.29
CA LEU A 93 13.67 -8.38 -4.51
C LEU A 93 15.18 -8.43 -4.29
N ASP A 94 15.62 -7.95 -3.13
CA ASP A 94 17.03 -7.91 -2.73
C ASP A 94 17.08 -8.19 -1.23
N LYS A 95 17.57 -9.38 -0.88
CA LYS A 95 17.62 -9.82 0.52
C LYS A 95 18.46 -8.92 1.41
N SER A 96 19.58 -8.41 0.90
CA SER A 96 20.45 -7.51 1.66
C SER A 96 19.75 -6.20 1.98
N ARG A 97 19.13 -5.61 0.97
CA ARG A 97 18.44 -4.33 1.12
C ARG A 97 17.20 -4.47 1.99
N SER A 98 16.47 -5.58 1.86
CA SER A 98 15.29 -5.84 2.67
C SER A 98 15.66 -5.92 4.15
N ARG A 99 16.79 -6.50 4.50
CA ARG A 99 17.27 -6.54 5.88
C ARG A 99 17.59 -5.14 6.38
N ALA A 100 18.24 -4.33 5.56
CA ALA A 100 18.59 -2.95 5.91
C ALA A 100 17.34 -2.11 6.18
N TYR A 101 16.25 -2.39 5.49
CA TYR A 101 14.98 -1.68 5.66
C TYR A 101 14.08 -2.31 6.70
N GLY A 102 14.44 -3.47 7.24
CA GLY A 102 13.75 -4.06 8.38
C GLY A 102 12.46 -4.79 8.07
N GLY A 103 12.19 -5.18 6.86
CA GLY A 103 10.96 -5.91 6.53
C GLY A 103 11.17 -7.42 6.56
N ALA A 104 10.14 -8.17 6.93
CA ALA A 104 10.14 -9.63 6.91
C ALA A 104 9.56 -10.20 5.61
N GLY A 105 9.09 -9.34 4.70
CA GLY A 105 8.47 -9.79 3.46
C GLY A 105 7.01 -10.21 3.63
N LEU A 106 6.35 -9.78 4.70
CA LEU A 106 4.97 -10.14 4.98
C LEU A 106 3.97 -9.00 4.73
N GLY A 107 4.44 -7.76 4.67
CA GLY A 107 3.55 -6.60 4.58
C GLY A 107 2.67 -6.61 3.34
N LEU A 108 3.24 -6.85 2.17
CA LEU A 108 2.47 -6.88 0.91
C LEU A 108 1.60 -8.13 0.81
N ALA A 109 2.03 -9.26 1.37
CA ALA A 109 1.20 -10.46 1.42
C ALA A 109 -0.05 -10.21 2.28
N LEU A 110 0.11 -9.50 3.39
CA LEU A 110 -1.00 -9.13 4.23
C LEU A 110 -1.97 -8.19 3.50
N VAL A 111 -1.44 -7.21 2.76
CA VAL A 111 -2.26 -6.31 1.93
C VAL A 111 -3.09 -7.11 0.94
N TRP A 112 -2.47 -8.08 0.27
CA TRP A 112 -3.15 -8.96 -0.69
C TRP A 112 -4.32 -9.70 -0.02
N GLU A 113 -4.07 -10.29 1.14
CA GLU A 113 -5.10 -11.05 1.85
C GLU A 113 -6.24 -10.16 2.34
N ILE A 114 -5.92 -9.00 2.89
CA ILE A 114 -6.95 -8.08 3.37
C ILE A 114 -7.82 -7.60 2.22
N ALA A 115 -7.22 -7.24 1.09
CA ALA A 115 -7.96 -6.85 -0.10
C ALA A 115 -8.91 -7.96 -0.55
N ALA A 116 -8.40 -9.21 -0.59
CA ALA A 116 -9.20 -10.36 -0.98
C ALA A 116 -10.37 -10.61 -0.01
N LEU A 117 -10.16 -10.45 1.30
CA LEU A 117 -11.21 -10.58 2.29
C LEU A 117 -12.33 -9.55 2.09
N HIS A 118 -12.02 -8.41 1.50
CA HIS A 118 -13.00 -7.37 1.19
C HIS A 118 -13.53 -7.47 -0.23
N GLY A 119 -13.22 -8.56 -0.94
CA GLY A 119 -13.66 -8.76 -2.31
C GLY A 119 -12.93 -7.93 -3.34
N GLY A 120 -11.79 -7.38 -2.97
CA GLY A 120 -11.01 -6.49 -3.81
C GLY A 120 -9.68 -7.06 -4.25
N THR A 121 -8.84 -6.19 -4.81
CA THR A 121 -7.54 -6.57 -5.36
C THR A 121 -6.48 -5.53 -5.01
N VAL A 122 -5.23 -5.96 -5.08
CA VAL A 122 -4.08 -5.06 -5.06
C VAL A 122 -3.16 -5.44 -6.21
N GLU A 123 -2.59 -4.42 -6.87
CA GLU A 123 -1.69 -4.65 -7.99
C GLU A 123 -0.68 -3.51 -8.12
N VAL A 124 0.38 -3.76 -8.87
CA VAL A 124 1.29 -2.70 -9.30
C VAL A 124 0.65 -2.03 -10.53
N GLU A 125 0.15 -0.81 -10.37
CA GLU A 125 -0.49 -0.08 -11.46
C GLU A 125 0.55 0.44 -12.44
N THR A 126 1.57 1.09 -11.93
CA THR A 126 2.71 1.57 -12.74
C THR A 126 3.99 1.39 -11.95
N SER A 127 5.09 1.17 -12.65
CA SER A 127 6.39 1.10 -12.02
C SER A 127 7.47 1.43 -13.04
N SER A 128 8.44 2.23 -12.61
CA SER A 128 9.60 2.62 -13.40
C SER A 128 10.76 2.90 -12.46
N GLU A 129 11.90 3.26 -13.00
CA GLU A 129 13.06 3.65 -12.20
C GLU A 129 12.80 4.90 -11.34
N ASN A 130 11.71 5.62 -11.62
CA ASN A 130 11.33 6.83 -10.89
C ASN A 130 10.30 6.58 -9.79
N GLY A 131 9.81 5.37 -9.66
CA GLY A 131 8.88 5.03 -8.60
C GLY A 131 7.81 4.02 -9.01
N THR A 132 6.99 3.67 -8.03
CA THR A 132 5.94 2.67 -8.19
C THR A 132 4.63 3.19 -7.60
N THR A 133 3.53 2.90 -8.30
CA THR A 133 2.19 3.13 -7.79
C THR A 133 1.51 1.79 -7.56
N MET A 134 1.13 1.54 -6.31
CA MET A 134 0.30 0.39 -5.95
C MET A 134 -1.16 0.81 -5.97
N LEU A 135 -2.01 0.00 -6.55
CA LEU A 135 -3.45 0.26 -6.62
C LEU A 135 -4.21 -0.82 -5.88
N VAL A 136 -4.99 -0.40 -4.89
CA VAL A 136 -5.99 -1.26 -4.23
C VAL A 136 -7.36 -0.85 -4.73
N SER A 137 -8.14 -1.82 -5.17
CA SER A 137 -9.51 -1.61 -5.62
C SER A 137 -10.42 -2.41 -4.69
N LEU A 138 -11.30 -1.71 -3.98
CA LEU A 138 -12.22 -2.32 -3.02
C LEU A 138 -13.66 -2.04 -3.44
N PRO A 139 -14.50 -3.08 -3.56
CA PRO A 139 -15.93 -2.81 -3.83
C PRO A 139 -16.51 -1.98 -2.68
N LYS A 140 -17.35 -1.03 -3.00
CA LYS A 140 -18.02 -0.22 -1.98
C LYS A 140 -18.87 -1.08 -1.07
N ARG A 141 -19.36 -2.21 -1.61
CA ARG A 141 -20.06 -3.23 -0.88
C ARG A 141 -19.38 -4.56 -1.13
N SER A 142 -18.77 -5.13 -0.09
CA SER A 142 -18.18 -6.46 -0.20
C SER A 142 -19.31 -7.50 -0.39
N ALA A 143 -19.13 -8.42 -1.36
CA ALA A 143 -20.06 -9.53 -1.58
C ALA A 143 -20.25 -10.36 -0.30
N ALA A 144 -19.19 -10.58 0.46
CA ALA A 144 -19.25 -11.33 1.72
C ALA A 144 -20.12 -10.63 2.77
N LEU A 145 -20.17 -9.30 2.75
CA LEU A 145 -20.98 -8.53 3.70
C LEU A 145 -22.42 -8.35 3.23
N THR A 146 -22.65 -8.39 1.92
CA THR A 146 -23.99 -8.21 1.36
C THR A 146 -24.85 -9.46 1.41
N GLU A 147 -24.27 -10.61 1.61
CA GLU A 147 -24.98 -11.89 1.71
C GLU A 147 -25.67 -12.09 3.05
N GLN A 148 -25.51 -11.17 3.95
CA GLN A 148 -26.14 -11.22 5.24
C GLN A 148 -27.40 -10.35 5.27
#